data_335000a7daefba87c48161b66f0c66a6
#
_entry.id   335000a7daefba87c48161b66f0c66a6
#
_cell.length_a   1.000
_cell.length_b   1.000
_cell.length_c   1.000
_cell.angle_alpha   90.00
_cell.angle_beta   90.00
_cell.angle_gamma   90.00
#
_symmetry.space_group_name_H-M   'P 1'
#
loop_
_entity.id
_entity.type
_entity.pdbx_description
1 polymer ?
#
loop_
_entity_poly.entity_id
_entity_poly.type
_entity_poly.pdbx_seq_one_letter_code
_entity_poly.pdbx_strand_id
1 'polypeptide(L)'
;MQVVCGLDCALIYSKETAKKKEKKDIKIKKDALKPLSYYVKKAEKICNEYIRARDANLPCISCGAIDAKKWDAGHYISVGANRTLRFNELNIHKQCSFNCNVNLSGNLINYRKGLLKKIGQEKLAWLEGWHEPEKMTKEKAMSVEKYYKEKLIDLKKGNHG
;
A
#
# COMPACT_ATOMS: atom_id res chain seq x y z
N MET A 1 28.53 11.40 -21.63
CA MET A 1 28.33 12.52 -22.57
C MET A 1 27.45 12.04 -23.72
N GLN A 2 26.30 12.69 -23.95
CA GLN A 2 25.52 12.42 -25.16
C GLN A 2 26.16 13.16 -26.30
N VAL A 3 26.62 12.41 -27.28
CA VAL A 3 27.26 12.96 -28.50
C VAL A 3 26.12 13.34 -29.44
N VAL A 4 25.94 14.63 -29.68
CA VAL A 4 25.01 15.16 -30.71
C VAL A 4 25.81 15.34 -31.99
N CYS A 5 25.37 14.76 -33.09
CA CYS A 5 26.11 14.68 -34.35
C CYS A 5 26.17 16.00 -35.16
N GLY A 6 25.48 17.09 -34.72
CA GLY A 6 25.49 18.42 -35.39
C GLY A 6 24.54 19.41 -34.74
N LEU A 7 24.54 20.66 -35.26
CA LEU A 7 23.69 21.75 -34.74
C LEU A 7 22.21 21.46 -34.82
N ASP A 8 21.73 20.84 -35.90
CA ASP A 8 20.31 20.46 -36.04
C ASP A 8 19.89 19.42 -35.03
N CYS A 9 20.74 18.41 -34.81
CA CYS A 9 20.50 17.40 -33.75
C CYS A 9 20.49 18.02 -32.35
N ALA A 10 21.35 19.00 -32.08
CA ALA A 10 21.39 19.72 -30.82
C ALA A 10 20.12 20.54 -30.61
N LEU A 11 19.60 21.19 -31.64
CA LEU A 11 18.35 21.96 -31.60
C LEU A 11 17.12 21.04 -31.38
N ILE A 12 17.07 19.91 -32.07
CA ILE A 12 15.99 18.93 -31.86
C ILE A 12 16.04 18.40 -30.43
N TYR A 13 17.21 17.97 -29.94
CA TYR A 13 17.40 17.48 -28.59
C TYR A 13 17.00 18.51 -27.52
N SER A 14 17.40 19.77 -27.69
CA SER A 14 17.07 20.86 -26.78
C SER A 14 15.55 21.10 -26.73
N LYS A 15 14.85 21.10 -27.89
CA LYS A 15 13.39 21.23 -27.96
C LYS A 15 12.65 20.05 -27.30
N GLU A 16 13.13 18.83 -27.50
CA GLU A 16 12.55 17.64 -26.86
C GLU A 16 12.74 17.64 -25.35
N THR A 17 13.93 18.00 -24.87
CA THR A 17 14.23 18.11 -23.45
C THR A 17 13.40 19.21 -22.77
N ALA A 18 13.26 20.38 -23.43
CA ALA A 18 12.39 21.46 -22.96
C ALA A 18 10.92 21.01 -22.86
N LYS A 19 10.39 20.35 -23.91
CA LYS A 19 9.02 19.78 -23.89
C LYS A 19 8.83 18.73 -22.79
N LYS A 20 9.82 17.86 -22.56
CA LYS A 20 9.78 16.86 -21.47
C LYS A 20 9.76 17.55 -20.10
N LYS A 21 10.57 18.59 -19.90
CA LYS A 21 10.61 19.39 -18.67
C LYS A 21 9.28 20.08 -18.43
N GLU A 22 8.74 20.78 -19.42
CA GLU A 22 7.44 21.46 -19.34
C GLU A 22 6.30 20.47 -18.97
N LYS A 23 6.22 19.32 -19.65
CA LYS A 23 5.25 18.28 -19.32
C LYS A 23 5.39 17.79 -17.86
N LYS A 24 6.62 17.64 -17.38
CA LYS A 24 6.89 17.26 -15.98
C LYS A 24 6.42 18.32 -15.01
N ASP A 25 6.69 19.60 -15.29
CA ASP A 25 6.29 20.72 -14.44
C ASP A 25 4.76 20.89 -14.38
N ILE A 26 4.10 20.76 -15.54
CA ILE A 26 2.62 20.75 -15.60
C ILE A 26 2.05 19.57 -14.77
N LYS A 27 2.65 18.39 -14.87
CA LYS A 27 2.22 17.22 -14.09
C LYS A 27 2.37 17.47 -12.59
N ILE A 28 3.52 18.02 -12.16
CA ILE A 28 3.78 18.38 -10.75
C ILE A 28 2.72 19.37 -10.25
N LYS A 29 2.45 20.45 -11.00
CA LYS A 29 1.44 21.42 -10.67
C LYS A 29 0.03 20.81 -10.55
N LYS A 30 -0.36 19.96 -11.52
CA LYS A 30 -1.64 19.23 -11.50
C LYS A 30 -1.75 18.28 -10.31
N ASP A 31 -0.65 17.57 -9.99
CA ASP A 31 -0.64 16.66 -8.84
C ASP A 31 -0.77 17.43 -7.52
N ALA A 32 -0.10 18.57 -7.36
CA ALA A 32 -0.21 19.41 -6.16
C ALA A 32 -1.65 19.89 -5.86
N LEU A 33 -2.48 20.06 -6.89
CA LEU A 33 -3.87 20.47 -6.77
C LEU A 33 -4.82 19.33 -6.34
N LYS A 34 -4.38 18.08 -6.37
CA LYS A 34 -5.24 16.94 -6.02
C LYS A 34 -5.56 16.93 -4.51
N PRO A 35 -6.78 16.47 -4.15
CA PRO A 35 -7.19 16.40 -2.75
C PRO A 35 -6.40 15.33 -2.00
N LEU A 36 -6.36 15.43 -0.66
CA LEU A 36 -5.71 14.44 0.22
C LEU A 36 -6.18 13.01 -0.06
N SER A 37 -7.47 12.82 -0.31
CA SER A 37 -8.06 11.50 -0.60
C SER A 37 -7.43 10.80 -1.80
N TYR A 38 -6.94 11.54 -2.79
CA TYR A 38 -6.21 10.98 -3.94
C TYR A 38 -4.90 10.30 -3.51
N TYR A 39 -4.12 10.97 -2.67
CA TYR A 39 -2.84 10.43 -2.18
C TYR A 39 -3.05 9.25 -1.24
N VAL A 40 -4.05 9.34 -0.37
CA VAL A 40 -4.41 8.23 0.53
C VAL A 40 -4.82 6.99 -0.26
N LYS A 41 -5.68 7.13 -1.29
CA LYS A 41 -6.07 6.00 -2.15
C LYS A 41 -4.88 5.36 -2.89
N LYS A 42 -3.91 6.18 -3.33
CA LYS A 42 -2.67 5.64 -3.94
C LYS A 42 -1.85 4.84 -2.94
N ALA A 43 -1.65 5.37 -1.73
CA ALA A 43 -0.96 4.67 -0.66
C ALA A 43 -1.67 3.36 -0.29
N GLU A 44 -3.01 3.37 -0.17
CA GLU A 44 -3.81 2.16 0.09
C GLU A 44 -3.64 1.09 -0.99
N LYS A 45 -3.68 1.49 -2.26
CA LYS A 45 -3.51 0.55 -3.37
C LYS A 45 -2.19 -0.21 -3.26
N ILE A 46 -1.09 0.50 -3.03
CA ILE A 46 0.25 -0.09 -2.94
C ILE A 46 0.43 -0.89 -1.64
N CYS A 47 -0.03 -0.36 -0.51
CA CYS A 47 -0.03 -1.08 0.76
C CYS A 47 -0.79 -2.41 0.64
N ASN A 48 -2.00 -2.39 0.09
CA ASN A 48 -2.82 -3.60 -0.08
C ASN A 48 -2.17 -4.60 -1.07
N GLU A 49 -1.48 -4.12 -2.12
CA GLU A 49 -0.71 -4.96 -3.03
C GLU A 49 0.46 -5.64 -2.30
N TYR A 50 1.22 -4.86 -1.52
CA TYR A 50 2.31 -5.38 -0.70
C TYR A 50 1.83 -6.44 0.30
N ILE A 51 0.75 -6.17 1.06
CA ILE A 51 0.20 -7.13 2.03
C ILE A 51 -0.20 -8.44 1.36
N ARG A 52 -0.89 -8.39 0.21
CA ARG A 52 -1.24 -9.61 -0.54
C ARG A 52 -0.01 -10.36 -1.04
N ALA A 53 1.02 -9.66 -1.46
CA ALA A 53 2.28 -10.28 -1.89
C ALA A 53 3.06 -10.85 -0.71
N ARG A 54 3.16 -10.14 0.41
CA ARG A 54 3.78 -10.60 1.66
C ARG A 54 3.18 -11.90 2.17
N ASP A 55 1.85 -11.96 2.13
CA ASP A 55 1.08 -13.10 2.64
C ASP A 55 0.68 -14.09 1.53
N ALA A 56 1.33 -14.07 0.35
CA ALA A 56 0.92 -14.86 -0.82
C ALA A 56 0.79 -16.35 -0.49
N ASN A 57 1.78 -16.91 0.22
CA ASN A 57 1.86 -18.31 0.58
C ASN A 57 1.14 -18.67 1.91
N LEU A 58 0.51 -17.69 2.56
CA LEU A 58 -0.22 -17.90 3.80
C LEU A 58 -1.70 -18.16 3.52
N PRO A 59 -2.41 -18.89 4.39
CA PRO A 59 -3.85 -19.06 4.30
C PRO A 59 -4.58 -17.75 4.66
N CYS A 60 -5.90 -17.71 4.43
CA CYS A 60 -6.75 -16.64 4.93
C CYS A 60 -6.58 -16.49 6.44
N ILE A 61 -6.29 -15.28 6.91
CA ILE A 61 -6.06 -15.02 8.34
C ILE A 61 -7.26 -15.38 9.21
N SER A 62 -8.49 -15.30 8.68
CA SER A 62 -9.71 -15.55 9.45
C SER A 62 -10.19 -16.99 9.38
N CYS A 63 -10.31 -17.58 8.19
CA CYS A 63 -10.91 -18.91 8.04
C CYS A 63 -9.91 -20.02 7.70
N GLY A 64 -8.64 -19.69 7.46
CA GLY A 64 -7.62 -20.67 7.11
C GLY A 64 -7.70 -21.20 5.67
N ALA A 65 -8.60 -20.70 4.82
CA ALA A 65 -8.71 -21.12 3.44
C ALA A 65 -7.40 -20.84 2.67
N ILE A 66 -6.95 -21.81 1.90
CA ILE A 66 -5.76 -21.70 1.04
C ILE A 66 -6.11 -21.29 -0.39
N ASP A 67 -7.37 -21.45 -0.77
CA ASP A 67 -7.89 -21.08 -2.09
C ASP A 67 -9.11 -20.14 -1.94
N ALA A 68 -9.17 -19.11 -2.78
CA ALA A 68 -10.28 -18.19 -2.87
C ALA A 68 -10.30 -17.49 -4.24
N LYS A 69 -11.49 -17.23 -4.78
CA LYS A 69 -11.66 -16.51 -6.06
C LYS A 69 -10.98 -15.14 -6.08
N LYS A 70 -10.88 -14.49 -4.91
CA LYS A 70 -10.24 -13.19 -4.75
C LYS A 70 -9.71 -13.02 -3.33
N TRP A 71 -8.55 -12.35 -3.24
CA TRP A 71 -7.88 -12.02 -2.00
C TRP A 71 -7.88 -10.51 -1.75
N ASP A 72 -8.25 -10.11 -0.55
CA ASP A 72 -8.16 -8.73 -0.07
C ASP A 72 -7.05 -8.59 0.98
N ALA A 73 -6.59 -7.36 1.18
CA ALA A 73 -5.86 -6.96 2.36
C ALA A 73 -6.88 -6.48 3.41
N GLY A 74 -7.36 -7.41 4.24
CA GLY A 74 -8.36 -7.14 5.25
C GLY A 74 -7.74 -6.48 6.48
N HIS A 75 -8.45 -5.49 7.05
CA HIS A 75 -8.07 -4.86 8.31
C HIS A 75 -8.74 -5.55 9.49
N TYR A 76 -7.98 -5.84 10.54
CA TYR A 76 -8.56 -6.32 11.81
C TYR A 76 -9.35 -5.21 12.50
N ILE A 77 -8.69 -4.08 12.76
CA ILE A 77 -9.36 -2.86 13.23
C ILE A 77 -9.64 -2.00 12.01
N SER A 78 -10.93 -1.75 11.74
CA SER A 78 -11.33 -1.01 10.55
C SER A 78 -10.77 0.40 10.53
N VAL A 79 -10.57 0.95 9.34
CA VAL A 79 -10.11 2.34 9.16
C VAL A 79 -11.10 3.35 9.78
N GLY A 80 -12.38 3.01 9.82
CA GLY A 80 -13.40 3.86 10.47
C GLY A 80 -13.24 3.87 11.99
N ALA A 81 -12.88 2.73 12.59
CA ALA A 81 -12.67 2.62 14.03
C ALA A 81 -11.35 3.27 14.47
N ASN A 82 -10.26 3.07 13.70
CA ASN A 82 -8.97 3.68 14.02
C ASN A 82 -8.18 4.03 12.75
N ARG A 83 -8.10 5.33 12.44
CA ARG A 83 -7.39 5.83 11.25
C ARG A 83 -5.88 5.72 11.36
N THR A 84 -5.30 5.69 12.56
CA THR A 84 -3.87 5.57 12.80
C THR A 84 -3.35 4.21 12.36
N LEU A 85 -4.18 3.17 12.49
CA LEU A 85 -3.85 1.79 12.11
C LEU A 85 -4.08 1.47 10.61
N ARG A 86 -4.51 2.47 9.81
CA ARG A 86 -4.83 2.28 8.36
C ARG A 86 -3.73 1.60 7.58
N PHE A 87 -2.47 1.93 7.87
CA PHE A 87 -1.30 1.43 7.14
C PHE A 87 -0.40 0.55 8.02
N ASN A 88 -0.88 0.12 9.17
CA ASN A 88 -0.11 -0.71 10.08
C ASN A 88 -0.10 -2.17 9.62
N GLU A 89 1.09 -2.74 9.41
CA GLU A 89 1.26 -4.12 8.92
C GLU A 89 0.75 -5.20 9.88
N LEU A 90 0.72 -4.92 11.18
CA LEU A 90 0.14 -5.83 12.17
C LEU A 90 -1.40 -5.86 12.10
N ASN A 91 -2.00 -4.80 11.55
CA ASN A 91 -3.45 -4.67 11.41
C ASN A 91 -4.01 -5.23 10.10
N ILE A 92 -3.13 -5.48 9.09
CA ILE A 92 -3.58 -5.80 7.73
C ILE A 92 -3.00 -7.12 7.26
N HIS A 93 -3.87 -8.07 6.88
CA HIS A 93 -3.45 -9.40 6.42
C HIS A 93 -4.30 -9.91 5.25
N LYS A 94 -3.75 -10.89 4.52
CA LYS A 94 -4.48 -11.55 3.43
C LYS A 94 -5.73 -12.23 3.96
N GLN A 95 -6.87 -11.92 3.37
CA GLN A 95 -8.18 -12.44 3.73
C GLN A 95 -8.99 -12.77 2.47
N CYS A 96 -9.77 -13.84 2.46
CA CYS A 96 -10.68 -14.13 1.35
C CYS A 96 -11.75 -13.05 1.24
N SER A 97 -11.90 -12.50 0.02
CA SER A 97 -12.71 -11.32 -0.22
C SER A 97 -14.19 -11.57 0.12
N PHE A 98 -14.81 -12.54 -0.55
CA PHE A 98 -16.25 -12.75 -0.44
C PHE A 98 -16.66 -13.36 0.92
N ASN A 99 -16.02 -14.46 1.34
CA ASN A 99 -16.47 -15.18 2.54
C ASN A 99 -16.20 -14.40 3.83
N CYS A 100 -14.96 -13.98 4.08
CA CYS A 100 -14.60 -13.36 5.36
C CYS A 100 -14.70 -11.84 5.33
N ASN A 101 -14.11 -11.19 4.30
CA ASN A 101 -14.01 -9.74 4.33
C ASN A 101 -15.36 -9.06 4.07
N VAL A 102 -16.11 -9.50 3.06
CA VAL A 102 -17.40 -8.89 2.69
C VAL A 102 -18.57 -9.52 3.47
N ASN A 103 -18.84 -10.82 3.25
CA ASN A 103 -20.06 -11.45 3.78
C ASN A 103 -20.10 -11.55 5.31
N LEU A 104 -18.93 -11.71 5.95
CA LEU A 104 -18.82 -11.80 7.41
C LEU A 104 -18.23 -10.53 8.04
N SER A 105 -18.25 -9.39 7.31
CA SER A 105 -17.77 -8.09 7.81
C SER A 105 -16.37 -8.17 8.46
N GLY A 106 -15.45 -8.87 7.79
CA GLY A 106 -14.09 -9.10 8.28
C GLY A 106 -13.92 -10.38 9.10
N ASN A 107 -15.00 -11.10 9.48
CA ASN A 107 -14.95 -12.33 10.30
C ASN A 107 -14.03 -12.15 11.53
N LEU A 108 -14.28 -11.09 12.31
CA LEU A 108 -13.37 -10.55 13.32
C LEU A 108 -13.01 -11.54 14.43
N ILE A 109 -13.97 -12.39 14.86
CA ILE A 109 -13.73 -13.41 15.92
C ILE A 109 -12.61 -14.37 15.48
N ASN A 110 -12.72 -14.88 14.27
CA ASN A 110 -11.71 -15.79 13.73
C ASN A 110 -10.44 -15.05 13.27
N TYR A 111 -10.59 -13.80 12.82
CA TYR A 111 -9.43 -12.95 12.52
C TYR A 111 -8.55 -12.78 13.76
N ARG A 112 -9.15 -12.44 14.92
CA ARG A 112 -8.45 -12.31 16.20
C ARG A 112 -7.68 -13.59 16.57
N LYS A 113 -8.31 -14.76 16.40
CA LYS A 113 -7.66 -16.06 16.65
C LYS A 113 -6.46 -16.28 15.74
N GLY A 114 -6.59 -15.91 14.44
CA GLY A 114 -5.50 -15.97 13.47
C GLY A 114 -4.37 -15.00 13.80
N LEU A 115 -4.70 -13.77 14.22
CA LEU A 115 -3.71 -12.78 14.65
C LEU A 115 -2.93 -13.26 15.88
N LEU A 116 -3.63 -13.77 16.90
CA LEU A 116 -2.97 -14.29 18.10
C LEU A 116 -1.90 -15.34 17.74
N LYS A 117 -2.21 -16.24 16.81
CA LYS A 117 -1.26 -17.25 16.32
C LYS A 117 -0.11 -16.63 15.51
N LYS A 118 -0.38 -15.58 14.73
CA LYS A 118 0.60 -15.00 13.80
C LYS A 118 1.53 -13.99 14.45
N ILE A 119 1.02 -13.11 15.29
CA ILE A 119 1.77 -12.00 15.86
C ILE A 119 2.01 -12.11 17.37
N GLY A 120 1.34 -13.03 18.05
CA GLY A 120 1.44 -13.23 19.50
C GLY A 120 0.59 -12.29 20.35
N GLN A 121 0.47 -12.61 21.64
CA GLN A 121 -0.41 -11.91 22.57
C GLN A 121 0.01 -10.44 22.79
N GLU A 122 1.29 -10.17 22.91
CA GLU A 122 1.81 -8.83 23.18
C GLU A 122 1.45 -7.84 22.06
N LYS A 123 1.75 -8.22 20.80
CA LYS A 123 1.44 -7.37 19.63
C LYS A 123 -0.07 -7.25 19.39
N LEU A 124 -0.83 -8.28 19.71
CA LEU A 124 -2.29 -8.23 19.64
C LEU A 124 -2.85 -7.27 20.69
N ALA A 125 -2.38 -7.34 21.93
CA ALA A 125 -2.79 -6.43 23.00
C ALA A 125 -2.41 -4.96 22.66
N TRP A 126 -1.22 -4.73 22.10
CA TRP A 126 -0.83 -3.42 21.59
C TRP A 126 -1.79 -2.94 20.50
N LEU A 127 -2.11 -3.80 19.53
CA LEU A 127 -3.01 -3.45 18.43
C LEU A 127 -4.42 -3.09 18.91
N GLU A 128 -4.93 -3.81 19.92
CA GLU A 128 -6.23 -3.60 20.55
C GLU A 128 -6.24 -2.44 21.58
N GLY A 129 -5.06 -1.93 21.93
CA GLY A 129 -4.90 -0.82 22.86
C GLY A 129 -5.26 0.54 22.28
N TRP A 130 -5.09 1.56 23.09
CA TRP A 130 -5.30 2.95 22.67
C TRP A 130 -4.15 3.43 21.78
N HIS A 131 -4.50 4.16 20.71
CA HIS A 131 -3.55 4.79 19.81
C HIS A 131 -3.88 6.25 19.66
N GLU A 132 -2.88 7.11 19.86
CA GLU A 132 -3.04 8.54 19.66
C GLU A 132 -3.50 8.85 18.23
N PRO A 133 -4.58 9.64 18.06
CA PRO A 133 -5.07 10.00 16.74
C PRO A 133 -4.03 10.78 15.94
N GLU A 134 -3.65 10.28 14.79
CA GLU A 134 -2.68 10.93 13.93
C GLU A 134 -3.34 11.51 12.69
N LYS A 135 -3.07 12.81 12.42
CA LYS A 135 -3.60 13.50 11.25
C LYS A 135 -2.85 13.06 9.99
N MET A 136 -3.59 12.56 9.02
CA MET A 136 -3.05 12.25 7.70
C MET A 136 -2.84 13.54 6.90
N THR A 137 -1.64 13.73 6.33
CA THR A 137 -1.30 14.80 5.40
C THR A 137 -0.96 14.25 4.02
N LYS A 138 -0.86 15.12 3.02
CA LYS A 138 -0.44 14.70 1.66
C LYS A 138 0.98 14.12 1.68
N GLU A 139 1.89 14.77 2.39
CA GLU A 139 3.29 14.38 2.53
C GLU A 139 3.40 12.99 3.19
N LYS A 140 2.63 12.78 4.27
CA LYS A 140 2.58 11.49 4.94
C LYS A 140 2.01 10.38 4.03
N ALA A 141 0.95 10.65 3.30
CA ALA A 141 0.39 9.68 2.35
C ALA A 141 1.38 9.35 1.23
N MET A 142 2.14 10.33 0.74
CA MET A 142 3.19 10.12 -0.26
C MET A 142 4.37 9.31 0.31
N SER A 143 4.79 9.56 1.55
CA SER A 143 5.85 8.78 2.20
C SER A 143 5.42 7.32 2.43
N VAL A 144 4.18 7.08 2.82
CA VAL A 144 3.60 5.74 2.94
C VAL A 144 3.57 5.03 1.57
N GLU A 145 3.12 5.72 0.51
CA GLU A 145 3.15 5.17 -0.86
C GLU A 145 4.56 4.75 -1.27
N LYS A 146 5.56 5.60 -1.02
CA LYS A 146 6.98 5.34 -1.32
C LYS A 146 7.48 4.12 -0.54
N TYR A 147 7.26 4.10 0.78
CA TYR A 147 7.67 3.01 1.67
C TYR A 147 7.17 1.64 1.20
N TYR A 148 5.87 1.51 0.90
CA TYR A 148 5.33 0.24 0.44
C TYR A 148 5.72 -0.14 -0.99
N LYS A 149 6.05 0.84 -1.85
CA LYS A 149 6.65 0.56 -3.16
C LYS A 149 8.03 -0.07 -3.04
N GLU A 150 8.88 0.48 -2.17
CA GLU A 150 10.21 -0.04 -1.91
C GLU A 150 10.11 -1.46 -1.34
N LYS A 151 9.30 -1.68 -0.32
CA LYS A 151 9.07 -3.03 0.25
C LYS A 151 8.54 -4.03 -0.78
N LEU A 152 7.65 -3.62 -1.67
CA LEU A 152 7.11 -4.50 -2.71
C LEU A 152 8.18 -4.87 -3.76
N ILE A 153 9.06 -3.93 -4.11
CA ILE A 153 10.20 -4.20 -5.00
C ILE A 153 11.16 -5.18 -4.35
N ASP A 154 11.52 -4.98 -3.09
CA ASP A 154 12.45 -5.85 -2.38
C ASP A 154 11.89 -7.28 -2.20
N LEU A 155 10.60 -7.38 -1.89
CA LEU A 155 9.91 -8.67 -1.82
C LEU A 155 9.94 -9.42 -3.16
N LYS A 156 9.77 -8.70 -4.28
CA LYS A 156 9.84 -9.31 -5.63
C LYS A 156 11.25 -9.76 -5.98
N LYS A 157 12.28 -9.03 -5.57
CA LYS A 157 13.68 -9.42 -5.78
C LYS A 157 14.05 -10.65 -4.97
N GLY A 158 13.65 -10.73 -3.70
CA GLY A 158 13.92 -11.86 -2.81
C GLY A 158 13.22 -13.17 -3.22
N ASN A 159 12.19 -13.12 -4.06
CA ASN A 159 11.50 -14.30 -4.60
C ASN A 159 12.12 -14.83 -5.89
N HIS A 160 13.19 -14.23 -6.41
CA HIS A 160 13.89 -14.64 -7.64
C HIS A 160 15.30 -15.22 -7.37
N GLY A 161 15.62 -15.54 -6.10
CA GLY A 161 16.88 -16.15 -5.67
C GLY A 161 16.74 -17.63 -5.33
#